data_b3a03ce39679e8f37c8d68bec10b6cc3
#
_entry.id   b3a03ce39679e8f37c8d68bec10b6cc3
#
_cell.length_a   1.000
_cell.length_b   1.000
_cell.length_c   1.000
_cell.angle_alpha   90.00
_cell.angle_beta   90.00
_cell.angle_gamma   90.00
#
_symmetry.space_group_name_H-M   'P 1'
#
loop_
_entity.id
_entity.type
_entity.pdbx_description
1 polymer ?
#
loop_
_entity_poly.entity_id
_entity_poly.type
_entity_poly.pdbx_seq_one_letter_code
_entity_poly.pdbx_strand_id
1 'polypeptide(L)'
;MTTTLHALGAFDEEHPLSLHMLGMHGSAYANLAMQSADLIIALGARFDDRVTGRVDKFAPMADAAAAEGRGGIIHFDIMPKNINKVVQATCAVEGDVTENLRRTMPYIASPPDRSEWLEQIQVWKKRYPFTYEPSKPENRELMKPQEVIEALDLSLIHI
;
A
#
# COMPACT_ATOMS: atom_id res chain seq x y z
N MET A 1 5.31 1.88 -3.14
CA MET A 1 4.00 2.50 -2.84
C MET A 1 2.93 1.41 -2.85
N THR A 2 1.92 1.50 -2.01
CA THR A 2 0.79 0.57 -1.96
C THR A 2 -0.52 1.37 -2.02
N THR A 3 -1.57 0.79 -2.57
CA THR A 3 -2.88 1.42 -2.76
C THR A 3 -3.97 0.69 -1.98
N THR A 4 -5.01 1.41 -1.59
CA THR A 4 -6.28 0.79 -1.14
C THR A 4 -7.15 0.48 -2.36
N LEU A 5 -8.20 -0.32 -2.18
CA LEU A 5 -9.12 -0.66 -3.27
C LEU A 5 -9.67 0.56 -4.03
N HIS A 6 -10.02 1.63 -3.31
CA HIS A 6 -10.54 2.85 -3.94
C HIS A 6 -9.46 3.74 -4.56
N ALA A 7 -8.20 3.45 -4.31
CA ALA A 7 -7.05 4.19 -4.85
C ALA A 7 -6.32 3.41 -5.97
N LEU A 8 -6.86 2.28 -6.42
CA LEU A 8 -6.32 1.56 -7.58
C LEU A 8 -6.32 2.50 -8.80
N GLY A 9 -5.21 2.53 -9.53
CA GLY A 9 -5.00 3.44 -10.66
C GLY A 9 -4.48 4.85 -10.28
N ALA A 10 -4.44 5.22 -8.99
CA ALA A 10 -3.85 6.48 -8.55
C ALA A 10 -2.31 6.50 -8.64
N PHE A 11 -1.72 5.35 -8.73
CA PHE A 11 -0.29 5.13 -8.98
C PHE A 11 -0.14 4.05 -10.03
N ASP A 12 0.83 4.18 -10.91
CA ASP A 12 1.10 3.20 -11.95
C ASP A 12 1.42 1.83 -11.33
N GLU A 13 0.54 0.87 -11.53
CA GLU A 13 0.66 -0.48 -10.95
C GLU A 13 1.82 -1.28 -11.59
N GLU A 14 2.26 -0.92 -12.80
CA GLU A 14 3.43 -1.52 -13.46
C GLU A 14 4.76 -0.90 -13.01
N HIS A 15 4.71 0.24 -12.33
CA HIS A 15 5.92 0.89 -11.86
C HIS A 15 6.70 -0.01 -10.88
N PRO A 16 8.05 -0.12 -10.98
CA PRO A 16 8.86 -1.00 -10.12
C PRO A 16 8.67 -0.79 -8.61
N LEU A 17 8.30 0.41 -8.20
CA LEU A 17 8.01 0.76 -6.81
C LEU A 17 6.56 0.47 -6.40
N SER A 18 5.71 -0.03 -7.31
CA SER A 18 4.37 -0.47 -6.96
C SER A 18 4.43 -1.77 -6.15
N LEU A 19 3.68 -1.80 -5.06
CA LEU A 19 3.46 -2.98 -4.24
C LEU A 19 2.02 -3.49 -4.37
N HIS A 20 1.27 -2.90 -5.29
CA HIS A 20 -0.16 -3.15 -5.48
C HIS A 20 -0.98 -2.89 -4.21
N MET A 21 -2.15 -3.50 -4.12
CA MET A 21 -3.04 -3.33 -2.98
C MET A 21 -2.49 -4.01 -1.72
N LEU A 22 -2.73 -3.39 -0.57
CA LEU A 22 -2.43 -3.94 0.75
C LEU A 22 -3.70 -4.50 1.43
N GLY A 23 -3.52 -5.11 2.59
CA GLY A 23 -4.59 -5.60 3.43
C GLY A 23 -4.97 -7.05 3.14
N MET A 24 -6.16 -7.45 3.58
CA MET A 24 -6.64 -8.84 3.52
C MET A 24 -6.65 -9.43 2.12
N HIS A 25 -6.95 -8.61 1.11
CA HIS A 25 -7.02 -9.01 -0.30
C HIS A 25 -5.84 -8.49 -1.12
N GLY A 26 -4.82 -7.95 -0.45
CA GLY A 26 -3.64 -7.39 -1.08
C GLY A 26 -2.50 -8.39 -1.24
N SER A 27 -1.42 -7.93 -1.86
CA SER A 27 -0.22 -8.72 -2.02
C SER A 27 0.48 -8.97 -0.69
N ALA A 28 1.11 -10.14 -0.54
CA ALA A 28 1.86 -10.47 0.66
C ALA A 28 3.05 -9.51 0.88
N TYR A 29 3.73 -9.13 -0.19
CA TYR A 29 4.86 -8.19 -0.10
C TYR A 29 4.43 -6.77 0.27
N ALA A 30 3.22 -6.31 -0.11
CA ALA A 30 2.68 -5.03 0.37
C ALA A 30 2.43 -5.07 1.88
N ASN A 31 1.85 -6.16 2.37
CA ASN A 31 1.61 -6.34 3.81
C ASN A 31 2.91 -6.45 4.60
N LEU A 32 3.91 -7.19 4.09
CA LEU A 32 5.23 -7.28 4.73
C LEU A 32 5.94 -5.92 4.76
N ALA A 33 5.89 -5.17 3.66
CA ALA A 33 6.46 -3.84 3.60
C ALA A 33 5.78 -2.89 4.60
N MET A 34 4.45 -2.94 4.70
CA MET A 34 3.69 -2.12 5.66
C MET A 34 4.08 -2.43 7.11
N GLN A 35 4.22 -3.71 7.45
CA GLN A 35 4.59 -4.13 8.81
C GLN A 35 6.04 -3.80 9.18
N SER A 36 6.92 -3.71 8.17
CA SER A 36 8.37 -3.52 8.37
C SER A 36 8.82 -2.07 8.17
N ALA A 37 7.96 -1.18 7.66
CA ALA A 37 8.28 0.21 7.45
C ALA A 37 8.35 0.96 8.78
N ASP A 38 9.40 1.74 8.97
CA ASP A 38 9.57 2.65 10.10
C ASP A 38 8.86 4.00 9.91
N LEU A 39 8.52 4.35 8.67
CA LEU A 39 7.73 5.52 8.31
C LEU A 39 6.65 5.13 7.30
N ILE A 40 5.41 5.47 7.63
CA ILE A 40 4.24 5.32 6.76
C ILE A 40 3.67 6.70 6.47
N ILE A 41 3.51 7.02 5.19
CA ILE A 41 2.82 8.22 4.74
C ILE A 41 1.48 7.78 4.17
N ALA A 42 0.40 8.07 4.89
CA ALA A 42 -0.97 7.73 4.51
C ALA A 42 -1.65 8.94 3.88
N LEU A 43 -2.06 8.80 2.63
CA LEU A 43 -2.70 9.84 1.83
C LEU A 43 -4.18 9.49 1.64
N GLY A 44 -5.07 10.13 2.40
CA GLY A 44 -6.52 9.91 2.35
C GLY A 44 -6.96 8.51 2.76
N ALA A 45 -6.15 7.78 3.50
CA ALA A 45 -6.44 6.41 3.90
C ALA A 45 -7.25 6.37 5.21
N ARG A 46 -8.37 5.66 5.22
CA ARG A 46 -9.25 5.55 6.40
C ARG A 46 -8.83 4.48 7.41
N PHE A 47 -7.86 3.67 7.09
CA PHE A 47 -7.40 2.56 7.90
C PHE A 47 -8.52 1.56 8.26
N ASP A 48 -9.33 1.17 7.24
CA ASP A 48 -10.39 0.18 7.41
C ASP A 48 -9.83 -1.17 7.89
N ASP A 49 -10.67 -1.97 8.52
CA ASP A 49 -10.33 -3.29 9.05
C ASP A 49 -9.76 -4.26 7.98
N ARG A 50 -10.19 -4.10 6.72
CA ARG A 50 -9.67 -4.86 5.57
C ARG A 50 -8.22 -4.50 5.24
N VAL A 51 -7.77 -3.30 5.62
CA VAL A 51 -6.40 -2.81 5.45
C VAL A 51 -5.55 -3.14 6.67
N THR A 52 -6.04 -2.81 7.85
CA THR A 52 -5.26 -2.94 9.09
C THR A 52 -5.26 -4.34 9.67
N GLY A 53 -6.34 -5.10 9.46
CA GLY A 53 -6.59 -6.32 10.20
C GLY A 53 -6.69 -6.01 11.70
N ARG A 54 -5.87 -6.65 12.51
CA ARG A 54 -5.79 -6.34 13.94
C ARG A 54 -5.03 -5.04 14.18
N VAL A 55 -5.75 -4.02 14.64
CA VAL A 55 -5.21 -2.68 14.86
C VAL A 55 -4.04 -2.68 15.87
N ASP A 56 -4.13 -3.51 16.92
CA ASP A 56 -3.08 -3.65 17.95
C ASP A 56 -1.77 -4.29 17.42
N LYS A 57 -1.76 -4.77 16.18
CA LYS A 57 -0.61 -5.37 15.51
C LYS A 57 -0.27 -4.69 14.18
N PHE A 58 -0.94 -3.60 13.86
CA PHE A 58 -0.71 -2.87 12.63
C PHE A 58 0.54 -2.00 12.74
N ALA A 59 1.42 -2.07 11.72
CA ALA A 59 2.60 -1.21 11.58
C ALA A 59 3.53 -1.12 12.82
N PRO A 60 3.92 -2.25 13.44
CA PRO A 60 4.66 -2.24 14.70
C PRO A 60 6.04 -1.54 14.60
N MET A 61 6.67 -1.56 13.43
CA MET A 61 7.96 -0.90 13.22
C MET A 61 7.81 0.62 13.15
N ALA A 62 6.70 1.12 12.56
CA ALA A 62 6.40 2.55 12.57
C ALA A 62 6.11 3.04 13.99
N ASP A 63 5.36 2.27 14.79
CA ASP A 63 5.08 2.61 16.18
C ASP A 63 6.37 2.64 17.03
N ALA A 64 7.25 1.66 16.85
CA ALA A 64 8.53 1.63 17.52
C ALA A 64 9.42 2.84 17.13
N ALA A 65 9.47 3.17 15.84
CA ALA A 65 10.21 4.32 15.33
C ALA A 65 9.65 5.65 15.86
N ALA A 66 8.34 5.77 15.98
CA ALA A 66 7.69 6.94 16.56
C ALA A 66 8.08 7.14 18.04
N ALA A 67 8.13 6.05 18.81
CA ALA A 67 8.55 6.09 20.22
C ALA A 67 10.02 6.55 20.40
N GLU A 68 10.87 6.32 19.39
CA GLU A 68 12.25 6.77 19.33
C GLU A 68 12.41 8.19 18.73
N GLY A 69 11.33 8.84 18.34
CA GLY A 69 11.33 10.17 17.71
C GLY A 69 11.84 10.19 16.26
N ARG A 70 11.82 9.03 15.59
CA ARG A 70 12.21 8.88 14.18
C ARG A 70 11.13 8.13 13.39
N GLY A 71 10.51 8.59 12.44
CA GLY A 71 9.47 7.86 11.69
C GLY A 71 8.09 7.89 12.34
N GLY A 72 7.30 6.82 12.13
CA GLY A 72 5.91 6.74 12.60
C GLY A 72 4.91 6.82 11.44
N ILE A 73 3.70 7.30 11.71
CA ILE A 73 2.63 7.44 10.73
C ILE A 73 2.32 8.92 10.51
N ILE A 74 2.52 9.41 9.29
CA ILE A 74 2.06 10.73 8.84
C ILE A 74 0.74 10.52 8.10
N HIS A 75 -0.34 11.10 8.61
CA HIS A 75 -1.67 10.90 8.03
C HIS A 75 -2.20 12.22 7.45
N PHE A 76 -2.35 12.25 6.12
CA PHE A 76 -2.99 13.31 5.37
C PHE A 76 -4.45 12.92 5.11
N ASP A 77 -5.42 13.70 5.57
CA ASP A 77 -6.83 13.48 5.27
C ASP A 77 -7.59 14.81 5.23
N ILE A 78 -8.50 14.94 4.28
CA ILE A 78 -9.36 16.14 4.17
C ILE A 78 -10.48 16.13 5.23
N MET A 79 -10.80 14.95 5.78
CA MET A 79 -11.85 14.77 6.78
C MET A 79 -11.25 14.59 8.17
N PRO A 80 -11.30 15.61 9.05
CA PRO A 80 -10.71 15.55 10.39
C PRO A 80 -11.14 14.32 11.20
N LYS A 81 -12.38 13.87 11.02
CA LYS A 81 -12.94 12.71 11.72
C LYS A 81 -12.29 11.37 11.34
N ASN A 82 -11.55 11.30 10.24
CA ASN A 82 -10.82 10.09 9.86
C ASN A 82 -9.46 10.02 10.56
N ILE A 83 -8.90 11.16 10.90
CA ILE A 83 -7.59 11.27 11.57
C ILE A 83 -7.73 10.72 13.00
N ASN A 84 -6.80 9.85 13.39
CA ASN A 84 -6.77 9.20 14.72
C ASN A 84 -8.02 8.37 15.07
N LYS A 85 -8.84 8.03 14.07
CA LYS A 85 -10.06 7.26 14.30
C LYS A 85 -9.79 5.78 14.57
N VAL A 86 -8.89 5.18 13.83
CA VAL A 86 -8.55 3.74 13.89
C VAL A 86 -7.11 3.56 14.33
N VAL A 87 -6.20 4.23 13.65
CA VAL A 87 -4.76 4.21 13.93
C VAL A 87 -4.35 5.60 14.40
N GLN A 88 -3.52 5.66 15.42
CA GLN A 88 -2.97 6.94 15.90
C GLN A 88 -1.87 7.41 14.97
N ALA A 89 -2.01 8.60 14.42
CA ALA A 89 -0.98 9.23 13.61
C ALA A 89 0.07 9.89 14.50
N THR A 90 1.34 9.71 14.18
CA THR A 90 2.45 10.47 14.80
C THR A 90 2.39 11.93 14.38
N CYS A 91 2.01 12.18 13.13
CA CYS A 91 1.77 13.51 12.59
C CYS A 91 0.48 13.52 11.76
N ALA A 92 -0.46 14.37 12.13
CA ALA A 92 -1.73 14.55 11.45
C ALA A 92 -1.70 15.82 10.59
N VAL A 93 -2.08 15.69 9.32
CA VAL A 93 -2.13 16.81 8.37
C VAL A 93 -3.52 16.88 7.76
N GLU A 94 -4.32 17.86 8.25
CA GLU A 94 -5.67 18.09 7.75
C GLU A 94 -5.65 18.92 6.46
N GLY A 95 -6.53 18.59 5.52
CA GLY A 95 -6.78 19.35 4.31
C GLY A 95 -6.55 18.57 3.03
N ASP A 96 -6.61 19.27 1.91
CA ASP A 96 -6.39 18.69 0.59
C ASP A 96 -4.99 18.09 0.44
N VAL A 97 -4.93 16.84 0.02
CA VAL A 97 -3.66 16.08 -0.09
C VAL A 97 -2.73 16.73 -1.11
N THR A 98 -3.25 17.18 -2.25
CA THR A 98 -2.42 17.76 -3.32
C THR A 98 -1.78 19.05 -2.86
N GLU A 99 -2.54 19.91 -2.21
CA GLU A 99 -2.05 21.18 -1.67
C GLU A 99 -1.03 20.95 -0.56
N ASN A 100 -1.32 20.05 0.37
CA ASN A 100 -0.40 19.73 1.46
C ASN A 100 0.90 19.10 0.95
N LEU A 101 0.86 18.23 -0.04
CA LEU A 101 2.06 17.67 -0.66
C LEU A 101 2.88 18.77 -1.37
N ARG A 102 2.25 19.67 -2.13
CA ARG A 102 2.97 20.79 -2.74
C ARG A 102 3.71 21.63 -1.71
N ARG A 103 3.09 21.91 -0.57
CA ARG A 103 3.73 22.65 0.52
C ARG A 103 4.86 21.88 1.18
N THR A 104 4.76 20.57 1.26
CA THR A 104 5.76 19.70 1.90
C THR A 104 6.98 19.47 1.01
N MET A 105 6.81 19.34 -0.31
CA MET A 105 7.88 19.01 -1.26
C MET A 105 9.14 19.87 -1.11
N PRO A 106 9.07 21.21 -0.95
CA PRO A 106 10.28 22.04 -0.82
C PRO A 106 11.13 21.73 0.42
N TYR A 107 10.58 21.09 1.42
CA TYR A 107 11.26 20.75 2.69
C TYR A 107 11.81 19.32 2.69
N ILE A 108 11.51 18.53 1.67
CA ILE A 108 12.04 17.17 1.55
C ILE A 108 13.48 17.26 1.05
N ALA A 109 14.43 16.91 1.92
CA ALA A 109 15.81 16.75 1.53
C ALA A 109 16.00 15.58 0.55
N SER A 110 17.16 15.52 -0.09
CA SER A 110 17.52 14.36 -0.92
C SER A 110 17.33 13.08 -0.11
N PRO A 111 16.61 12.08 -0.66
CA PRO A 111 16.36 10.86 0.08
C PRO A 111 17.69 10.16 0.40
N PRO A 112 17.81 9.57 1.59
CA PRO A 112 18.95 8.71 1.91
C PRO A 112 18.98 7.50 0.98
N ASP A 113 20.10 6.80 0.92
CA ASP A 113 20.17 5.52 0.24
C ASP A 113 19.19 4.54 0.86
N ARG A 114 18.37 3.91 0.01
CA ARG A 114 17.35 2.94 0.37
C ARG A 114 17.52 1.62 -0.40
N SER A 115 18.71 1.37 -0.92
CA SER A 115 19.01 0.17 -1.70
C SER A 115 18.67 -1.12 -0.93
N GLU A 116 19.08 -1.23 0.32
CA GLU A 116 18.77 -2.39 1.17
C GLU A 116 17.27 -2.62 1.34
N TRP A 117 16.51 -1.55 1.54
CA TRP A 117 15.05 -1.62 1.64
C TRP A 117 14.41 -2.10 0.33
N LEU A 118 14.87 -1.57 -0.80
CA LEU A 118 14.38 -1.96 -2.12
C LEU A 118 14.76 -3.40 -2.46
N GLU A 119 15.97 -3.84 -2.11
CA GLU A 119 16.38 -5.23 -2.24
C GLU A 119 15.53 -6.18 -1.41
N GLN A 120 15.25 -5.83 -0.16
CA GLN A 120 14.35 -6.60 0.71
C GLN A 120 12.95 -6.73 0.09
N ILE A 121 12.42 -5.69 -0.51
CA ILE A 121 11.14 -5.72 -1.23
C ILE A 121 11.23 -6.70 -2.42
N GLN A 122 12.32 -6.70 -3.19
CA GLN A 122 12.50 -7.64 -4.30
C GLN A 122 12.56 -9.10 -3.82
N VAL A 123 13.19 -9.35 -2.67
CA VAL A 123 13.19 -10.69 -2.04
C VAL A 123 11.76 -11.12 -1.73
N TRP A 124 10.94 -10.25 -1.15
CA TRP A 124 9.54 -10.58 -0.88
C TRP A 124 8.71 -10.80 -2.15
N LYS A 125 8.88 -9.94 -3.18
CA LYS A 125 8.20 -10.12 -4.48
C LYS A 125 8.53 -11.47 -5.11
N LYS A 126 9.80 -11.90 -5.07
CA LYS A 126 10.23 -13.22 -5.57
C LYS A 126 9.65 -14.37 -4.75
N ARG A 127 9.61 -14.22 -3.43
CA ARG A 127 9.13 -15.28 -2.53
C ARG A 127 7.60 -15.44 -2.56
N TYR A 128 6.89 -14.37 -2.79
CA TYR A 128 5.43 -14.31 -2.78
C TYR A 128 4.91 -13.61 -4.04
N PRO A 129 5.10 -14.20 -5.23
CA PRO A 129 4.68 -13.57 -6.47
C PRO A 129 3.17 -13.36 -6.47
N PHE A 130 2.74 -12.26 -7.08
CA PHE A 130 1.33 -11.95 -7.26
C PHE A 130 0.78 -12.73 -8.45
N THR A 131 0.60 -14.02 -8.24
CA THR A 131 0.13 -14.98 -9.26
C THR A 131 -0.95 -15.89 -8.69
N TYR A 132 -1.68 -16.55 -9.57
CA TYR A 132 -2.64 -17.58 -9.20
C TYR A 132 -2.44 -18.82 -10.07
N GLU A 133 -2.92 -19.96 -9.62
CA GLU A 133 -2.91 -21.17 -10.43
C GLU A 133 -4.09 -21.14 -11.41
N PRO A 134 -3.87 -21.29 -12.73
CA PRO A 134 -4.95 -21.38 -13.72
C PRO A 134 -5.91 -22.55 -13.43
N SER A 135 -7.10 -22.48 -14.00
CA SER A 135 -8.05 -23.59 -13.97
C SER A 135 -7.46 -24.81 -14.67
N LYS A 136 -7.62 -25.99 -14.07
CA LYS A 136 -7.15 -27.24 -14.68
C LYS A 136 -7.95 -27.56 -15.93
N PRO A 137 -7.35 -28.19 -16.95
CA PRO A 137 -8.03 -28.57 -18.19
C PRO A 137 -9.29 -29.39 -17.99
N GLU A 138 -9.33 -30.24 -16.99
CA GLU A 138 -10.48 -31.06 -16.62
C GLU A 138 -11.66 -30.28 -16.02
N ASN A 139 -11.41 -29.04 -15.55
CA ASN A 139 -12.42 -28.17 -14.94
C ASN A 139 -12.70 -26.92 -15.80
N ARG A 140 -12.51 -26.98 -17.12
CA ARG A 140 -12.68 -25.83 -18.03
C ARG A 140 -14.07 -25.23 -18.06
N GLU A 141 -15.07 -25.91 -17.54
CA GLU A 141 -16.43 -25.36 -17.40
C GLU A 141 -16.53 -24.29 -16.29
N LEU A 142 -15.55 -24.23 -15.40
CA LEU A 142 -15.48 -23.28 -14.28
C LEU A 142 -14.21 -22.44 -14.37
N MET A 143 -14.34 -21.23 -14.91
CA MET A 143 -13.24 -20.26 -14.92
C MET A 143 -13.06 -19.64 -13.54
N LYS A 144 -11.81 -19.42 -13.14
CA LYS A 144 -11.51 -18.61 -11.96
C LYS A 144 -11.80 -17.13 -12.24
N PRO A 145 -12.24 -16.35 -11.24
CA PRO A 145 -12.47 -14.91 -11.43
C PRO A 145 -11.27 -14.17 -12.01
N GLN A 146 -10.05 -14.56 -11.63
CA GLN A 146 -8.81 -13.98 -12.13
C GLN A 146 -8.64 -14.17 -13.64
N GLU A 147 -8.97 -15.37 -14.15
CA GLU A 147 -8.91 -15.66 -15.60
C GLU A 147 -9.89 -14.80 -16.40
N VAL A 148 -11.07 -14.55 -15.83
CA VAL A 148 -12.07 -13.66 -16.46
C VAL A 148 -11.54 -12.23 -16.51
N ILE A 149 -10.92 -11.75 -15.44
CA ILE A 149 -10.36 -10.39 -15.37
C ILE A 149 -9.20 -10.24 -16.37
N GLU A 150 -8.29 -11.20 -16.44
CA GLU A 150 -7.19 -11.19 -17.41
C GLU A 150 -7.69 -11.21 -18.87
N ALA A 151 -8.71 -12.04 -19.15
CA ALA A 151 -9.30 -12.08 -20.48
C ALA A 151 -9.97 -10.76 -20.87
N LEU A 152 -10.61 -10.07 -19.91
CA LEU A 152 -11.18 -8.75 -20.12
C LEU A 152 -10.11 -7.70 -20.35
N ASP A 153 -9.04 -7.70 -19.57
CA ASP A 153 -7.91 -6.78 -19.71
C ASP A 153 -7.30 -6.91 -21.10
N LEU A 154 -6.98 -8.15 -21.53
CA LEU A 154 -6.49 -8.42 -22.88
C LEU A 154 -7.48 -7.98 -23.97
N SER A 155 -8.77 -8.10 -23.74
CA SER A 155 -9.81 -7.65 -24.69
C SER A 155 -9.88 -6.12 -24.79
N LEU A 156 -9.57 -5.41 -23.73
CA LEU A 156 -9.67 -3.94 -23.65
C LEU A 156 -8.40 -3.20 -24.09
N ILE A 157 -7.27 -3.89 -24.23
CA ILE A 157 -6.00 -3.32 -24.73
C ILE A 157 -6.15 -2.70 -26.11
N HIS A 158 -7.17 -3.08 -26.88
CA HIS A 158 -7.40 -2.63 -28.25
C HIS A 158 -8.48 -1.53 -28.38
N ILE A 159 -8.98 -1.01 -27.27
CA ILE A 159 -9.92 0.11 -27.24
C ILE A 159 -9.18 1.38 -26.86
#